data_852a37fec15a14ab048097de9cfd8ab4
#
_entry.id   852a37fec15a14ab048097de9cfd8ab4
#
_cell.length_a   1.000
_cell.length_b   1.000
_cell.length_c   1.000
_cell.angle_alpha   90.00
_cell.angle_beta   90.00
_cell.angle_gamma   90.00
#
_symmetry.space_group_name_H-M   'P 1'
#
loop_
_entity.id
_entity.type
_entity.pdbx_description
1 polymer ?
#
loop_
_entity_poly.entity_id
_entity_poly.type
_entity_poly.pdbx_seq_one_letter_code
_entity_poly.pdbx_strand_id
1 'polypeptide(L)'
;MRLASISSGSKGNCILIENAESTVMLDAGISKKRIEEGLNFFHKKPEDIDGIVITHEHSDHIKGLGVFLRKYNKPVYATEKTIEYILNSSSIGNVDSDLFHVVVPMKEFLIGDTQILPMHISHDAVDPVCYKFISNLSTEDKSCAVVTDLG
;
A
#
# COMPACT_ATOMS: atom_id res chain seq x y z
N MET A 1 13.48 -10.81 -1.56
CA MET A 1 12.29 -10.08 -1.06
C MET A 1 12.27 -10.14 0.46
N ARG A 2 11.94 -9.03 1.12
CA ARG A 2 11.79 -8.92 2.59
C ARG A 2 10.44 -8.26 2.88
N LEU A 3 9.73 -8.77 3.89
CA LEU A 3 8.50 -8.17 4.41
C LEU A 3 8.75 -7.69 5.84
N ALA A 4 8.36 -6.46 6.14
CA ALA A 4 8.52 -5.84 7.44
C ALA A 4 7.23 -5.13 7.87
N SER A 5 6.65 -5.54 9.00
CA SER A 5 5.46 -4.88 9.54
C SER A 5 5.87 -3.68 10.39
N ILE A 6 5.48 -2.48 9.98
CA ILE A 6 5.58 -1.28 10.83
C ILE A 6 4.44 -1.29 11.86
N SER A 7 3.25 -1.68 11.43
CA SER A 7 2.07 -1.79 12.28
C SER A 7 1.07 -2.75 11.65
N SER A 8 0.36 -3.52 12.48
CA SER A 8 -0.73 -4.38 12.03
C SER A 8 -1.82 -4.47 13.10
N GLY A 9 -3.08 -4.55 12.65
CA GLY A 9 -4.27 -4.66 13.49
C GLY A 9 -5.15 -3.41 13.49
N SER A 10 -6.21 -3.44 14.29
CA SER A 10 -7.28 -2.41 14.32
C SER A 10 -6.83 -0.98 14.68
N LYS A 11 -5.60 -0.80 15.12
CA LYS A 11 -5.01 0.53 15.40
C LYS A 11 -4.27 1.13 14.20
N GLY A 12 -4.22 0.41 13.10
CA GLY A 12 -3.65 0.84 11.83
C GLY A 12 -2.65 -0.14 11.25
N ASN A 13 -2.75 -0.31 9.95
CA ASN A 13 -1.95 -1.24 9.15
C ASN A 13 -0.95 -0.47 8.29
N CYS A 14 0.30 -0.91 8.29
CA CYS A 14 1.37 -0.39 7.46
C CYS A 14 2.49 -1.42 7.36
N ILE A 15 2.70 -1.98 6.18
CA ILE A 15 3.67 -3.04 5.93
C ILE A 15 4.60 -2.60 4.80
N LEU A 16 5.87 -2.93 4.92
CA LEU A 16 6.86 -2.71 3.86
C LEU A 16 7.16 -4.02 3.15
N ILE A 17 7.16 -3.98 1.84
CA ILE A 17 7.66 -5.02 0.96
C ILE A 17 8.89 -4.46 0.25
N GLU A 18 10.03 -5.06 0.54
CA GLU A 18 11.32 -4.65 -0.03
C GLU A 18 11.83 -5.75 -0.97
N ASN A 19 12.09 -5.38 -2.20
CA ASN A 19 12.76 -6.21 -3.16
C ASN A 19 14.19 -5.68 -3.42
N ALA A 20 14.90 -6.16 -4.43
CA ALA A 20 16.28 -5.75 -4.68
C ALA A 20 16.39 -4.27 -5.02
N GLU A 21 15.48 -3.74 -5.84
CA GLU A 21 15.53 -2.37 -6.37
C GLU A 21 14.30 -1.53 -6.01
N SER A 22 13.27 -2.11 -5.37
CA SER A 22 12.05 -1.39 -5.03
C SER A 22 11.58 -1.62 -3.59
N THR A 23 10.93 -0.61 -3.06
CA THR A 23 10.25 -0.65 -1.75
C THR A 23 8.82 -0.20 -1.91
N VAL A 24 7.89 -1.09 -1.63
CA VAL A 24 6.45 -0.85 -1.69
C VAL A 24 5.88 -0.78 -0.29
N MET A 25 5.05 0.21 -0.03
CA MET A 25 4.29 0.32 1.22
C MET A 25 2.88 -0.20 1.00
N LEU A 26 2.46 -1.17 1.79
CA LEU A 26 1.09 -1.68 1.81
C LEU A 26 0.34 -1.04 2.96
N ASP A 27 -0.69 -0.30 2.62
CA ASP A 27 -1.53 0.53 3.49
C ASP A 27 -0.75 1.62 4.26
N ALA A 28 -1.46 2.66 4.67
CA ALA A 28 -0.95 3.81 5.43
C ALA A 28 -1.92 4.17 6.57
N GLY A 29 -2.30 3.16 7.36
CA GLY A 29 -3.34 3.25 8.38
C GLY A 29 -2.87 3.86 9.71
N ILE A 30 -1.62 4.29 9.80
CA ILE A 30 -1.04 4.96 10.98
C ILE A 30 -0.62 6.39 10.64
N SER A 31 -0.37 7.21 11.64
CA SER A 31 0.04 8.61 11.41
C SER A 31 1.35 8.69 10.59
N LYS A 32 1.49 9.78 9.81
CA LYS A 32 2.73 10.06 9.05
C LYS A 32 3.98 9.93 9.93
N LYS A 33 3.95 10.47 11.15
CA LYS A 33 5.07 10.38 12.10
C LYS A 33 5.44 8.93 12.40
N ARG A 34 4.45 8.07 12.66
CA ARG A 34 4.71 6.64 12.91
C ARG A 34 5.19 5.90 11.68
N ILE A 35 4.75 6.31 10.47
CA ILE A 35 5.31 5.78 9.21
C ILE A 35 6.78 6.15 9.11
N GLU A 36 7.14 7.43 9.31
CA GLU A 36 8.53 7.91 9.26
C GLU A 36 9.42 7.19 10.30
N GLU A 37 8.94 7.03 11.54
CA GLU A 37 9.65 6.30 12.60
C GLU A 37 9.86 4.82 12.24
N GLY A 38 8.83 4.18 11.68
CA GLY A 38 8.91 2.78 11.23
C GLY A 38 9.87 2.59 10.05
N LEU A 39 9.83 3.48 9.06
CA LEU A 39 10.79 3.47 7.96
C LEU A 39 12.22 3.61 8.47
N ASN A 40 12.47 4.57 9.36
CA ASN A 40 13.78 4.78 9.95
C ASN A 40 14.28 3.55 10.73
N PHE A 41 13.40 2.86 11.45
CA PHE A 41 13.75 1.61 12.14
C PHE A 41 14.25 0.53 11.16
N PHE A 42 13.71 0.48 9.96
CA PHE A 42 14.15 -0.42 8.88
C PHE A 42 15.24 0.17 7.98
N HIS A 43 15.87 1.27 8.39
CA HIS A 43 16.92 1.98 7.65
C HIS A 43 16.46 2.49 6.27
N LYS A 44 15.18 2.90 6.19
CA LYS A 44 14.55 3.49 5.00
C LYS A 44 14.14 4.93 5.27
N LYS A 45 13.98 5.68 4.20
CA LYS A 45 13.42 7.03 4.21
C LYS A 45 12.12 7.06 3.40
N PRO A 46 11.24 8.03 3.60
CA PRO A 46 10.04 8.18 2.77
C PRO A 46 10.34 8.29 1.27
N GLU A 47 11.49 8.84 0.91
CA GLU A 47 11.96 8.96 -0.46
C GLU A 47 12.22 7.61 -1.13
N ASP A 48 12.59 6.59 -0.35
CA ASP A 48 12.87 5.23 -0.81
C ASP A 48 11.59 4.44 -1.18
N ILE A 49 10.40 4.96 -0.86
CA ILE A 49 9.14 4.33 -1.23
C ILE A 49 8.86 4.59 -2.71
N ASP A 50 8.75 3.54 -3.50
CA ASP A 50 8.47 3.60 -4.94
C ASP A 50 6.97 3.64 -5.23
N GLY A 51 6.14 3.12 -4.33
CA GLY A 51 4.69 3.17 -4.44
C GLY A 51 3.99 2.70 -3.19
N ILE A 52 2.72 3.10 -3.08
CA ILE A 52 1.83 2.70 -1.99
C ILE A 52 0.68 1.92 -2.60
N VAL A 53 0.42 0.71 -2.12
CA VAL A 53 -0.76 -0.08 -2.51
C VAL A 53 -1.76 -0.08 -1.37
N ILE A 54 -3.03 0.16 -1.68
CA ILE A 54 -4.11 0.23 -0.68
C ILE A 54 -5.05 -0.96 -0.86
N THR A 55 -5.29 -1.68 0.23
CA THR A 55 -6.20 -2.83 0.23
C THR A 55 -7.66 -2.43 0.15
N HIS A 56 -8.07 -1.44 0.93
CA HIS A 56 -9.42 -0.88 0.98
C HIS A 56 -9.44 0.45 1.76
N GLU A 57 -10.60 1.10 1.80
CA GLU A 57 -10.77 2.48 2.26
C GLU A 57 -10.96 2.68 3.77
N HIS A 58 -10.95 1.64 4.59
CA HIS A 58 -11.15 1.79 6.03
C HIS A 58 -10.04 2.64 6.68
N SER A 59 -10.40 3.35 7.74
CA SER A 59 -9.52 4.37 8.36
C SER A 59 -8.21 3.79 8.88
N ASP A 60 -8.21 2.57 9.38
CA ASP A 60 -7.02 1.85 9.85
C ASP A 60 -6.11 1.35 8.70
N HIS A 61 -6.47 1.62 7.44
CA HIS A 61 -5.66 1.39 6.24
C HIS A 61 -5.24 2.68 5.53
N ILE A 62 -5.95 3.80 5.72
CA ILE A 62 -5.67 5.05 4.99
C ILE A 62 -5.47 6.29 5.86
N LYS A 63 -5.61 6.21 7.18
CA LYS A 63 -5.60 7.37 8.11
C LYS A 63 -4.41 8.31 7.91
N GLY A 64 -3.23 7.79 7.67
CA GLY A 64 -2.00 8.57 7.46
C GLY A 64 -1.73 8.96 6.02
N LEU A 65 -2.46 8.38 5.07
CA LEU A 65 -2.18 8.49 3.64
C LEU A 65 -2.13 9.94 3.17
N GLY A 66 -3.17 10.72 3.43
CA GLY A 66 -3.25 12.09 2.93
C GLY A 66 -2.13 13.00 3.43
N VAL A 67 -1.79 12.91 4.72
CA VAL A 67 -0.69 13.69 5.30
C VAL A 67 0.66 13.25 4.71
N PHE A 68 0.83 11.95 4.49
CA PHE A 68 2.03 11.40 3.86
C PHE A 68 2.17 11.89 2.41
N LEU A 69 1.11 11.82 1.60
CA LEU A 69 1.10 12.23 0.20
C LEU A 69 1.38 13.73 0.02
N ARG A 70 0.79 14.60 0.87
CA ARG A 70 1.05 16.05 0.79
C ARG A 70 2.53 16.42 1.02
N LYS A 71 3.28 15.56 1.70
CA LYS A 71 4.72 15.80 1.95
C LYS A 71 5.62 15.13 0.91
N TYR A 72 5.28 13.90 0.49
CA TYR A 72 6.21 13.06 -0.26
C TYR A 72 5.80 12.75 -1.69
N ASN A 73 4.56 13.06 -2.10
CA ASN A 73 4.06 12.90 -3.47
C ASN A 73 4.32 11.51 -4.08
N LYS A 74 4.00 10.45 -3.34
CA LYS A 74 4.23 9.06 -3.79
C LYS A 74 3.04 8.52 -4.60
N PRO A 75 3.27 7.71 -5.64
CA PRO A 75 2.18 7.09 -6.39
C PRO A 75 1.42 6.10 -5.51
N VAL A 76 0.10 6.10 -5.65
CA VAL A 76 -0.84 5.23 -4.92
C VAL A 76 -1.57 4.34 -5.90
N TYR A 77 -1.67 3.07 -5.58
CA TYR A 77 -2.32 2.05 -6.40
C TYR A 77 -3.46 1.40 -5.62
N ALA A 78 -4.66 1.45 -6.15
CA ALA A 78 -5.84 0.82 -5.56
C ALA A 78 -6.88 0.50 -6.64
N THR A 79 -7.95 -0.21 -6.30
CA THR A 79 -9.07 -0.42 -7.22
C THR A 79 -9.80 0.89 -7.48
N GLU A 80 -10.47 0.99 -8.64
CA GLU A 80 -11.17 2.22 -9.06
C GLU A 80 -12.15 2.71 -8.00
N LYS A 81 -12.99 1.81 -7.46
CA LYS A 81 -13.99 2.17 -6.44
C LYS A 81 -13.35 2.63 -5.13
N THR A 82 -12.24 2.01 -4.72
CA THR A 82 -11.48 2.44 -3.54
C THR A 82 -10.91 3.84 -3.75
N ILE A 83 -10.34 4.14 -4.92
CA ILE A 83 -9.84 5.47 -5.27
C ILE A 83 -10.98 6.50 -5.27
N GLU A 84 -12.10 6.19 -5.93
CA GLU A 84 -13.26 7.09 -5.96
C GLU A 84 -13.75 7.42 -4.54
N TYR A 85 -13.87 6.41 -3.67
CA TYR A 85 -14.27 6.62 -2.28
C TYR A 85 -13.28 7.53 -1.54
N ILE A 86 -11.98 7.25 -1.64
CA ILE A 86 -10.93 8.00 -0.96
C ILE A 86 -10.92 9.47 -1.41
N LEU A 87 -11.00 9.73 -2.72
CA LEU A 87 -10.95 11.08 -3.29
C LEU A 87 -12.23 11.88 -3.02
N ASN A 88 -13.40 11.24 -2.95
CA ASN A 88 -14.68 11.89 -2.68
C ASN A 88 -14.96 12.06 -1.18
N SER A 89 -14.24 11.34 -0.33
CA SER A 89 -14.38 11.47 1.12
C SER A 89 -13.46 12.56 1.68
N SER A 90 -13.84 13.16 2.78
CA SER A 90 -12.97 14.10 3.51
C SER A 90 -11.89 13.39 4.35
N SER A 91 -11.82 12.07 4.32
CA SER A 91 -11.04 11.24 5.25
C SER A 91 -9.54 11.50 5.20
N ILE A 92 -9.00 11.78 4.01
CA ILE A 92 -7.56 12.04 3.83
C ILE A 92 -7.23 13.50 3.52
N GLY A 93 -8.24 14.37 3.41
CA GLY A 93 -8.09 15.78 3.02
C GLY A 93 -7.70 15.94 1.54
N ASN A 94 -7.33 17.15 1.14
CA ASN A 94 -6.94 17.42 -0.24
C ASN A 94 -5.60 16.78 -0.59
N VAL A 95 -5.58 16.02 -1.66
CA VAL A 95 -4.41 15.37 -2.25
C VAL A 95 -4.45 15.54 -3.77
N ASP A 96 -3.30 15.44 -4.41
CA ASP A 96 -3.21 15.43 -5.86
C ASP A 96 -3.78 14.11 -6.40
N SER A 97 -4.86 14.18 -7.17
CA SER A 97 -5.51 13.01 -7.77
C SER A 97 -4.62 12.30 -8.80
N ASP A 98 -3.66 13.00 -9.40
CA ASP A 98 -2.74 12.41 -10.39
C ASP A 98 -1.77 11.40 -9.76
N LEU A 99 -1.67 11.37 -8.43
CA LEU A 99 -0.90 10.35 -7.72
C LEU A 99 -1.58 8.98 -7.71
N PHE A 100 -2.88 8.90 -8.00
CA PHE A 100 -3.67 7.66 -7.89
C PHE A 100 -3.74 6.91 -9.22
N HIS A 101 -3.40 5.63 -9.17
CA HIS A 101 -3.37 4.72 -10.31
C HIS A 101 -4.30 3.54 -10.05
N VAL A 102 -5.21 3.28 -11.01
CA VAL A 102 -6.16 2.19 -10.91
C VAL A 102 -5.46 0.85 -11.16
N VAL A 103 -5.69 -0.10 -10.26
CA VAL A 103 -5.34 -1.51 -10.46
C VAL A 103 -6.62 -2.33 -10.67
N VAL A 104 -6.51 -3.38 -11.45
CA VAL A 104 -7.62 -4.27 -11.77
C VAL A 104 -7.38 -5.62 -11.10
N PRO A 105 -8.31 -6.10 -10.26
CA PRO A 105 -8.18 -7.41 -9.64
C PRO A 105 -7.91 -8.51 -10.67
N MET A 106 -7.05 -9.45 -10.31
CA MET A 106 -6.53 -10.55 -11.16
C MET A 106 -5.67 -10.10 -12.35
N LYS A 107 -5.31 -8.81 -12.44
CA LYS A 107 -4.37 -8.29 -13.44
C LYS A 107 -3.10 -7.78 -12.75
N GLU A 108 -1.97 -8.33 -13.11
CA GLU A 108 -0.67 -7.97 -12.58
C GLU A 108 -0.21 -6.58 -13.05
N PHE A 109 0.53 -5.89 -12.19
CA PHE A 109 1.22 -4.63 -12.50
C PHE A 109 2.58 -4.60 -11.81
N LEU A 110 3.41 -3.62 -12.15
CA LEU A 110 4.78 -3.48 -11.66
C LEU A 110 4.96 -2.18 -10.86
N ILE A 111 5.70 -2.29 -9.75
CA ILE A 111 6.35 -1.15 -9.08
C ILE A 111 7.83 -1.51 -8.98
N GLY A 112 8.67 -0.82 -9.77
CA GLY A 112 10.08 -1.20 -9.90
C GLY A 112 10.26 -2.65 -10.36
N ASP A 113 11.00 -3.43 -9.59
CA ASP A 113 11.25 -4.87 -9.82
C ASP A 113 10.24 -5.79 -9.11
N THR A 114 9.22 -5.22 -8.47
CA THR A 114 8.19 -5.98 -7.78
C THR A 114 6.94 -6.11 -8.64
N GLN A 115 6.60 -7.32 -9.04
CA GLN A 115 5.34 -7.66 -9.71
C GLN A 115 4.26 -7.88 -8.65
N ILE A 116 3.09 -7.29 -8.85
CA ILE A 116 2.02 -7.24 -7.85
C ILE A 116 0.72 -7.72 -8.48
N LEU A 117 0.07 -8.68 -7.82
CA LEU A 117 -1.23 -9.21 -8.22
C LEU A 117 -2.29 -8.85 -7.16
N PRO A 118 -3.24 -7.96 -7.47
CA PRO A 118 -4.41 -7.72 -6.62
C PRO A 118 -5.42 -8.87 -6.77
N MET A 119 -5.99 -9.31 -5.66
CA MET A 119 -7.00 -10.38 -5.61
C MET A 119 -8.16 -9.96 -4.73
N HIS A 120 -9.40 -10.16 -5.19
CA HIS A 120 -10.58 -9.87 -4.37
C HIS A 120 -10.59 -10.68 -3.07
N ILE A 121 -11.06 -10.04 -2.00
CA ILE A 121 -11.36 -10.69 -0.73
C ILE A 121 -12.80 -10.38 -0.31
N SER A 122 -13.35 -11.22 0.56
CA SER A 122 -14.65 -10.95 1.20
C SER A 122 -14.41 -10.07 2.42
N HIS A 123 -14.92 -8.84 2.37
CA HIS A 123 -14.85 -7.88 3.48
C HIS A 123 -15.87 -6.78 3.27
N ASP A 124 -16.32 -6.13 4.35
CA ASP A 124 -17.27 -5.01 4.31
C ASP A 124 -16.58 -3.70 3.91
N ALA A 125 -16.24 -3.59 2.63
CA ALA A 125 -15.61 -2.43 2.00
C ALA A 125 -16.11 -2.30 0.55
N VAL A 126 -15.80 -1.17 -0.11
CA VAL A 126 -16.38 -0.89 -1.45
C VAL A 126 -15.84 -1.80 -2.55
N ASP A 127 -14.55 -2.16 -2.50
CA ASP A 127 -13.92 -3.09 -3.45
C ASP A 127 -12.59 -3.64 -2.87
N PRO A 128 -12.66 -4.45 -1.81
CA PRO A 128 -11.49 -4.85 -1.05
C PRO A 128 -10.65 -5.88 -1.79
N VAL A 129 -9.33 -5.70 -1.72
CA VAL A 129 -8.34 -6.62 -2.30
C VAL A 129 -7.23 -6.95 -1.31
N CYS A 130 -6.65 -8.12 -1.47
CA CYS A 130 -5.32 -8.44 -0.96
C CYS A 130 -4.31 -8.42 -2.09
N TYR A 131 -3.03 -8.45 -1.76
CA TYR A 131 -1.96 -8.37 -2.75
C TYR A 131 -0.97 -9.52 -2.61
N LYS A 132 -0.62 -10.13 -3.74
CA LYS A 132 0.54 -11.02 -3.87
C LYS A 132 1.68 -10.24 -4.51
N PHE A 133 2.84 -10.29 -3.89
CA PHE A 133 4.08 -9.66 -4.35
C PHE A 133 5.04 -10.73 -4.85
N ILE A 134 5.65 -10.51 -6.00
CA ILE A 134 6.53 -11.47 -6.68
C ILE A 134 7.82 -10.74 -7.07
N SER A 135 8.96 -11.33 -6.78
CA SER A 135 10.25 -10.79 -7.18
C SER A 135 10.62 -11.23 -8.59
N ASN A 136 10.84 -10.29 -9.49
CA ASN A 136 11.22 -10.57 -10.88
C ASN A 136 12.73 -10.75 -11.11
N LEU A 137 13.57 -10.42 -10.11
CA LEU A 137 15.04 -10.48 -10.26
C LEU A 137 15.67 -11.73 -9.67
N SER A 138 14.91 -12.65 -9.07
CA SER A 138 15.49 -13.84 -8.46
C SER A 138 15.33 -15.05 -9.37
N THR A 139 16.39 -15.87 -9.47
CA THR A 139 16.34 -17.19 -10.09
C THR A 139 15.47 -18.19 -9.31
N GLU A 140 15.05 -17.82 -8.10
CA GLU A 140 14.08 -18.52 -7.27
C GLU A 140 12.81 -17.68 -7.23
N ASP A 141 11.65 -18.28 -7.46
CA ASP A 141 10.32 -17.67 -7.37
C ASP A 141 10.03 -17.27 -5.91
N LYS A 142 10.53 -16.08 -5.51
CA LYS A 142 10.20 -15.50 -4.18
C LYS A 142 8.93 -14.70 -4.30
N SER A 143 7.88 -15.18 -3.67
CA SER A 143 6.62 -14.46 -3.56
C SER A 143 6.08 -14.47 -2.13
N CYS A 144 5.34 -13.42 -1.78
CA CYS A 144 4.55 -13.38 -0.55
C CYS A 144 3.16 -12.81 -0.86
N ALA A 145 2.17 -13.27 -0.12
CA ALA A 145 0.84 -12.67 -0.16
C ALA A 145 0.53 -12.07 1.23
N VAL A 146 -0.02 -10.87 1.21
CA VAL A 146 -0.51 -10.21 2.42
C VAL A 146 -2.01 -10.11 2.32
N VAL A 147 -2.68 -10.77 3.26
CA VAL A 147 -4.13 -10.81 3.36
C VAL A 147 -4.51 -10.22 4.70
N THR A 148 -5.30 -9.14 4.67
CA THR A 148 -5.86 -8.48 5.85
C THR A 148 -7.38 -8.57 5.79
N ASP A 149 -8.04 -8.52 6.94
CA ASP A 149 -9.49 -8.34 7.05
C ASP A 149 -10.31 -9.33 6.22
N LEU A 150 -10.08 -10.62 6.46
CA LEU A 150 -10.92 -11.69 5.92
C LEU A 150 -12.18 -11.86 6.77
N GLY A 151 -13.37 -11.76 6.12
CA GLY A 151 -14.67 -12.05 6.73
C GLY A 151 -15.67 -10.94 6.64
#